data_fa258590b94f9778ae876fa6c9973e25
#
_entry.id   fa258590b94f9778ae876fa6c9973e25
#
_cell.length_a   1.000
_cell.length_b   1.000
_cell.length_c   1.000
_cell.angle_alpha   90.00
_cell.angle_beta   90.00
_cell.angle_gamma   90.00
#
_symmetry.space_group_name_H-M   'P 1'
#
loop_
_entity.id
_entity.type
_entity.pdbx_description
1 polymer ?
#
loop_
_entity_poly.entity_id
_entity_poly.type
_entity_poly.pdbx_seq_one_letter_code
_entity_poly.pdbx_strand_id
1 'polypeptide(L)'
;MDTSKRASEYEFFDQKTGMEGILKWIQEGLYAKPKRLPTQLLFDKRGAQLYEAITQLPDNSLAGIENGILRSNRVKLSKFAELKSVLIKFGRGNLTKTRILLDTFEPQSYIPCDYACEPLVEYARGLYNRYINVNVYPVCTDSFTNFRIPSGLVSDERVIVFLGSDLGIFSYDEAASFLRGLIETIGDGGVVLLGADLRQDPSSIHKSYNDLRGVAARFNLNILSHVNRMTGANFDPEKFRHRATYDVKLQRVEMSLASVAKQVVSIGGEEIVLEKDEPIVTADYYTFTDNEMTRLASEPGWDIIHTWKDSKDRFCVQVLQRNDDNLMTLDKHD
;
A
#
# COMPACT_ATOMS: atom_id res chain seq x y z
N MET A 1 -24.00 28.03 13.35
CA MET A 1 -23.52 27.66 12.01
C MET A 1 -24.38 26.52 11.52
N ASP A 2 -25.04 26.71 10.42
CA ASP A 2 -26.04 25.81 9.87
C ASP A 2 -25.42 24.53 9.36
N THR A 3 -25.67 23.41 10.06
CA THR A 3 -25.20 22.07 9.72
C THR A 3 -25.98 21.43 8.56
N SER A 4 -26.93 22.14 7.97
CA SER A 4 -27.87 21.62 6.96
C SER A 4 -27.32 21.63 5.52
N LYS A 5 -26.10 22.11 5.26
CA LYS A 5 -25.52 22.25 3.91
C LYS A 5 -24.31 21.36 3.62
N ARG A 6 -24.00 20.35 4.44
CA ARG A 6 -23.09 19.31 3.99
C ARG A 6 -23.84 18.42 3.02
N ALA A 7 -23.39 18.39 1.76
CA ALA A 7 -23.88 17.41 0.80
C ALA A 7 -23.88 16.04 1.45
N SER A 8 -24.98 15.34 1.41
CA SER A 8 -25.24 14.11 2.14
C SER A 8 -24.42 12.90 1.67
N GLU A 9 -23.49 13.08 0.74
CA GLU A 9 -22.70 12.01 0.14
C GLU A 9 -21.27 12.48 -0.12
N TYR A 10 -20.27 11.82 0.51
CA TYR A 10 -18.90 11.89 0.05
C TYR A 10 -18.81 11.15 -1.29
N GLU A 11 -18.11 11.72 -2.24
CA GLU A 11 -17.93 11.15 -3.57
C GLU A 11 -16.94 9.99 -3.50
N PHE A 12 -17.36 8.81 -3.97
CA PHE A 12 -16.54 7.59 -4.04
C PHE A 12 -16.13 7.34 -5.48
N PHE A 13 -14.86 7.05 -5.68
CA PHE A 13 -14.29 6.78 -6.99
C PHE A 13 -13.82 5.33 -7.08
N ASP A 14 -14.31 4.59 -8.06
CA ASP A 14 -13.89 3.22 -8.37
C ASP A 14 -13.04 3.21 -9.64
N GLN A 15 -11.74 2.93 -9.49
CA GLN A 15 -10.77 2.84 -10.59
C GLN A 15 -10.29 1.40 -10.79
N LYS A 16 -11.07 0.42 -10.34
CA LYS A 16 -10.71 -0.99 -10.49
C LYS A 16 -11.01 -1.53 -11.88
N THR A 17 -10.21 -2.53 -12.23
CA THR A 17 -10.54 -3.44 -13.32
C THR A 17 -11.82 -4.20 -13.00
N GLY A 18 -12.69 -4.38 -14.00
CA GLY A 18 -13.92 -5.16 -13.82
C GLY A 18 -13.64 -6.64 -13.47
N MET A 19 -14.69 -7.35 -13.04
CA MET A 19 -14.59 -8.75 -12.59
C MET A 19 -13.94 -9.67 -13.64
N GLU A 20 -14.20 -9.46 -14.92
CA GLU A 20 -13.62 -10.23 -16.02
C GLU A 20 -12.09 -10.07 -16.08
N GLY A 21 -11.58 -8.84 -15.91
CA GLY A 21 -10.14 -8.57 -15.85
C GLY A 21 -9.50 -9.22 -14.63
N ILE A 22 -10.16 -9.17 -13.47
CA ILE A 22 -9.68 -9.82 -12.24
C ILE A 22 -9.60 -11.34 -12.42
N LEU A 23 -10.62 -11.96 -13.00
CA LEU A 23 -10.61 -13.40 -13.27
C LEU A 23 -9.45 -13.78 -14.19
N LYS A 24 -9.22 -13.00 -15.24
CA LYS A 24 -8.09 -13.19 -16.15
C LYS A 24 -6.76 -13.11 -15.41
N TRP A 25 -6.53 -12.12 -14.56
CA TRP A 25 -5.29 -12.02 -13.77
C TRP A 25 -5.07 -13.22 -12.86
N ILE A 26 -6.14 -13.72 -12.22
CA ILE A 26 -6.05 -14.91 -11.38
C ILE A 26 -5.65 -16.12 -12.23
N GLN A 27 -6.28 -16.33 -13.38
CA GLN A 27 -5.98 -17.45 -14.27
C GLN A 27 -4.55 -17.38 -14.80
N GLU A 28 -4.13 -16.24 -15.35
CA GLU A 28 -2.76 -16.01 -15.82
C GLU A 28 -1.73 -16.29 -14.73
N GLY A 29 -1.99 -15.82 -13.50
CA GLY A 29 -1.12 -16.05 -12.36
C GLY A 29 -1.04 -17.51 -11.94
N LEU A 30 -2.14 -18.26 -12.00
CA LEU A 30 -2.16 -19.69 -11.66
C LEU A 30 -1.53 -20.58 -12.74
N TYR A 31 -1.41 -20.10 -13.99
CA TYR A 31 -0.63 -20.76 -15.05
C TYR A 31 0.85 -20.36 -15.06
N ALA A 32 1.23 -19.30 -14.36
CA ALA A 32 2.62 -18.88 -14.25
C ALA A 32 3.50 -19.89 -13.49
N LYS A 33 4.82 -19.74 -13.62
CA LYS A 33 5.81 -20.53 -12.87
C LYS A 33 6.82 -19.59 -12.22
N PRO A 34 6.82 -19.48 -10.88
CA PRO A 34 5.88 -20.08 -9.94
C PRO A 34 4.45 -19.56 -10.10
N LYS A 35 3.45 -20.36 -9.65
CA LYS A 35 2.07 -19.93 -9.60
C LYS A 35 1.90 -18.73 -8.69
N ARG A 36 1.01 -17.81 -9.04
CA ARG A 36 0.77 -16.58 -8.27
C ARG A 36 -0.72 -16.24 -8.18
N LEU A 37 -1.10 -15.54 -7.12
CA LEU A 37 -2.36 -14.82 -7.01
C LEU A 37 -2.08 -13.32 -6.85
N PRO A 38 -2.92 -12.44 -7.42
CA PRO A 38 -2.76 -11.00 -7.23
C PRO A 38 -2.79 -10.60 -5.75
N THR A 39 -1.76 -9.88 -5.29
CA THR A 39 -1.59 -9.48 -3.88
C THR A 39 -2.78 -8.68 -3.34
N GLN A 40 -3.44 -7.90 -4.20
CA GLN A 40 -4.63 -7.11 -3.89
C GLN A 40 -5.77 -7.96 -3.31
N LEU A 41 -5.84 -9.23 -3.70
CA LEU A 41 -6.86 -10.16 -3.22
C LEU A 41 -6.66 -10.62 -1.76
N LEU A 42 -5.54 -10.27 -1.12
CA LEU A 42 -5.38 -10.38 0.33
C LEU A 42 -6.31 -9.43 1.10
N PHE A 43 -6.78 -8.34 0.47
CA PHE A 43 -7.42 -7.20 1.11
C PHE A 43 -8.93 -7.13 0.84
N ASP A 44 -9.68 -8.17 1.18
CA ASP A 44 -11.13 -8.05 1.40
C ASP A 44 -11.44 -7.54 2.82
N LYS A 45 -12.69 -7.48 3.21
CA LYS A 45 -13.09 -7.05 4.57
C LYS A 45 -12.41 -7.84 5.68
N ARG A 46 -12.32 -9.18 5.52
CA ARG A 46 -11.65 -10.06 6.49
C ARG A 46 -10.14 -9.87 6.47
N GLY A 47 -9.54 -9.80 5.28
CA GLY A 47 -8.11 -9.54 5.09
C GLY A 47 -7.69 -8.23 5.71
N ALA A 48 -8.46 -7.16 5.53
CA ALA A 48 -8.22 -5.86 6.14
C ALA A 48 -8.21 -5.91 7.68
N GLN A 49 -9.13 -6.67 8.30
CA GLN A 49 -9.16 -6.89 9.75
C GLN A 49 -7.94 -7.68 10.23
N LEU A 50 -7.54 -8.71 9.49
CA LEU A 50 -6.37 -9.53 9.81
C LEU A 50 -5.07 -8.72 9.66
N TYR A 51 -4.96 -7.90 8.62
CA TYR A 51 -3.82 -7.00 8.44
C TYR A 51 -3.72 -5.98 9.58
N GLU A 52 -4.83 -5.40 10.02
CA GLU A 52 -4.83 -4.53 11.19
C GLU A 52 -4.36 -5.28 12.45
N ALA A 53 -4.81 -6.52 12.65
CA ALA A 53 -4.34 -7.34 13.76
C ALA A 53 -2.83 -7.64 13.67
N ILE A 54 -2.27 -7.84 12.46
CA ILE A 54 -0.83 -7.98 12.25
C ILE A 54 -0.08 -6.73 12.71
N THR A 55 -0.57 -5.53 12.41
CA THR A 55 0.08 -4.27 12.82
C THR A 55 0.12 -4.06 14.34
N GLN A 56 -0.68 -4.80 15.10
CA GLN A 56 -0.71 -4.77 16.56
C GLN A 56 0.17 -5.85 17.21
N LEU A 57 0.80 -6.73 16.43
CA LEU A 57 1.66 -7.77 16.96
C LEU A 57 2.98 -7.16 17.48
N PRO A 58 3.50 -7.65 18.63
CA PRO A 58 4.78 -7.19 19.16
C PRO A 58 5.96 -7.38 18.18
N ASP A 59 5.93 -8.47 17.41
CA ASP A 59 6.96 -8.81 16.43
C ASP A 59 6.86 -7.96 15.15
N ASN A 60 5.73 -7.30 14.91
CA ASN A 60 5.52 -6.36 13.80
C ASN A 60 5.46 -4.92 14.32
N SER A 61 6.60 -4.41 14.72
CA SER A 61 6.70 -3.06 15.29
C SER A 61 6.79 -1.93 14.26
N LEU A 62 6.83 -2.23 12.94
CA LEU A 62 7.04 -1.22 11.90
C LEU A 62 5.99 -0.11 11.93
N ALA A 63 4.71 -0.46 12.02
CA ALA A 63 3.64 0.54 12.10
C ALA A 63 3.78 1.46 13.33
N GLY A 64 4.21 0.90 14.47
CA GLY A 64 4.50 1.67 15.68
C GLY A 64 5.70 2.60 15.53
N ILE A 65 6.77 2.11 14.88
CA ILE A 65 7.99 2.88 14.59
C ILE A 65 7.66 4.05 13.67
N GLU A 66 7.01 3.79 12.56
CA GLU A 66 6.58 4.79 11.59
C GLU A 66 5.70 5.87 12.25
N ASN A 67 4.70 5.47 13.04
CA ASN A 67 3.87 6.39 13.80
C ASN A 67 4.69 7.24 14.79
N GLY A 68 5.72 6.66 15.40
CA GLY A 68 6.66 7.35 16.29
C GLY A 68 7.45 8.43 15.56
N ILE A 69 8.01 8.11 14.40
CA ILE A 69 8.75 9.06 13.55
C ILE A 69 7.84 10.22 13.12
N LEU A 70 6.63 9.93 12.63
CA LEU A 70 5.67 10.95 12.20
C LEU A 70 5.29 11.89 13.35
N ARG A 71 4.98 11.36 14.54
CA ARG A 71 4.64 12.17 15.72
C ARG A 71 5.79 13.08 16.16
N SER A 72 7.01 12.52 16.25
CA SER A 72 8.19 13.26 16.69
C SER A 72 8.58 14.40 15.76
N ASN A 73 8.19 14.32 14.49
CA ASN A 73 8.51 15.32 13.47
C ASN A 73 7.30 16.17 13.03
N ARG A 74 6.17 16.10 13.78
CA ARG A 74 4.92 16.78 13.42
C ARG A 74 5.09 18.26 13.08
N VAL A 75 5.85 19.02 13.91
CA VAL A 75 6.09 20.46 13.69
C VAL A 75 6.90 20.74 12.42
N LYS A 76 7.80 19.82 12.03
CA LYS A 76 8.53 19.96 10.76
C LYS A 76 7.66 19.59 9.58
N LEU A 77 6.87 18.53 9.72
CA LEU A 77 5.93 18.05 8.71
C LEU A 77 4.85 19.08 8.40
N SER A 78 4.28 19.75 9.42
CA SER A 78 3.22 20.74 9.20
C SER A 78 3.66 21.93 8.34
N LYS A 79 4.97 22.18 8.20
CA LYS A 79 5.49 23.26 7.33
C LYS A 79 5.31 22.97 5.84
N PHE A 80 5.05 21.72 5.46
CA PHE A 80 4.76 21.35 4.07
C PHE A 80 3.29 21.53 3.70
N ALA A 81 2.41 21.76 4.68
CA ALA A 81 1.02 22.07 4.45
C ALA A 81 0.80 23.56 4.17
N GLU A 82 -0.15 23.85 3.31
CA GLU A 82 -0.71 25.17 3.05
C GLU A 82 -2.20 25.17 3.35
N LEU A 83 -2.83 26.36 3.36
CA LEU A 83 -4.26 26.52 3.66
C LEU A 83 -5.19 25.71 2.75
N LYS A 84 -4.72 25.34 1.55
CA LYS A 84 -5.45 24.54 0.56
C LYS A 84 -4.63 23.31 0.15
N SER A 85 -4.26 22.49 1.11
CA SER A 85 -3.54 21.25 0.80
C SER A 85 -4.48 20.09 0.55
N VAL A 86 -4.08 19.19 -0.35
CA VAL A 86 -4.70 17.90 -0.58
C VAL A 86 -3.76 16.81 -0.07
N LEU A 87 -4.24 15.95 0.83
CA LEU A 87 -3.50 14.79 1.29
C LEU A 87 -3.97 13.55 0.55
N ILE A 88 -3.10 12.93 -0.22
CA ILE A 88 -3.31 11.63 -0.87
C ILE A 88 -2.57 10.58 -0.06
N LYS A 89 -3.25 9.53 0.36
CA LYS A 89 -2.64 8.44 1.12
C LYS A 89 -2.87 7.11 0.45
N PHE A 90 -1.79 6.46 0.03
CA PHE A 90 -1.82 5.11 -0.50
C PHE A 90 -1.79 4.08 0.64
N GLY A 91 -2.60 3.03 0.47
CA GLY A 91 -2.88 2.07 1.52
C GLY A 91 -3.70 2.67 2.67
N ARG A 92 -4.80 2.06 3.02
CA ARG A 92 -5.63 2.52 4.15
C ARG A 92 -4.82 2.56 5.45
N GLY A 93 -3.98 1.54 5.66
CA GLY A 93 -3.20 1.39 6.88
C GLY A 93 -4.07 1.39 8.14
N ASN A 94 -3.47 1.69 9.29
CA ASN A 94 -4.24 1.85 10.52
C ASN A 94 -4.76 3.30 10.70
N LEU A 95 -5.88 3.43 11.40
CA LEU A 95 -6.52 4.71 11.68
C LEU A 95 -5.60 5.68 12.46
N THR A 96 -4.70 5.15 13.28
CA THR A 96 -3.74 5.95 14.06
C THR A 96 -2.83 6.77 13.15
N LYS A 97 -2.24 6.16 12.12
CA LYS A 97 -1.38 6.84 11.15
C LYS A 97 -2.13 7.95 10.43
N THR A 98 -3.33 7.65 9.95
CA THR A 98 -4.16 8.65 9.25
C THR A 98 -4.50 9.83 10.13
N ARG A 99 -4.85 9.60 11.40
CA ARG A 99 -5.10 10.70 12.35
C ARG A 99 -3.85 11.57 12.55
N ILE A 100 -2.68 10.96 12.69
CA ILE A 100 -1.42 11.73 12.81
C ILE A 100 -1.25 12.65 11.60
N LEU A 101 -1.48 12.13 10.39
CA LEU A 101 -1.33 12.91 9.16
C LEU A 101 -2.39 14.02 9.04
N LEU A 102 -3.66 13.70 9.26
CA LEU A 102 -4.76 14.69 9.21
C LEU A 102 -4.59 15.79 10.26
N ASP A 103 -4.23 15.41 11.50
CA ASP A 103 -3.98 16.36 12.60
C ASP A 103 -2.69 17.18 12.38
N THR A 104 -1.77 16.74 11.50
CA THR A 104 -0.51 17.42 11.21
C THR A 104 -0.65 18.40 10.05
N PHE A 105 -1.30 17.96 8.98
CA PHE A 105 -1.40 18.75 7.75
C PHE A 105 -2.68 19.59 7.67
N GLU A 106 -3.70 19.24 8.43
CA GLU A 106 -5.03 19.89 8.42
C GLU A 106 -5.50 20.17 6.97
N PRO A 107 -5.48 19.16 6.08
CA PRO A 107 -5.71 19.37 4.67
C PRO A 107 -7.16 19.78 4.40
N GLN A 108 -7.40 20.53 3.32
CA GLN A 108 -8.76 20.82 2.83
C GLN A 108 -9.43 19.55 2.31
N SER A 109 -8.66 18.69 1.64
CA SER A 109 -9.15 17.44 1.06
C SER A 109 -8.24 16.26 1.42
N TYR A 110 -8.86 15.12 1.66
CA TYR A 110 -8.18 13.85 1.92
C TYR A 110 -8.65 12.78 0.93
N ILE A 111 -7.70 12.19 0.22
CA ILE A 111 -7.92 11.14 -0.78
C ILE A 111 -7.27 9.85 -0.29
N PRO A 112 -7.97 9.01 0.48
CA PRO A 112 -7.48 7.67 0.79
C PRO A 112 -7.63 6.75 -0.41
N CYS A 113 -6.54 6.05 -0.78
CA CYS A 113 -6.51 5.08 -1.86
C CYS A 113 -6.27 3.68 -1.29
N ASP A 114 -7.07 2.69 -1.66
CA ASP A 114 -6.90 1.32 -1.18
C ASP A 114 -7.45 0.30 -2.18
N TYR A 115 -7.00 -0.94 -2.05
CA TYR A 115 -7.51 -2.10 -2.81
C TYR A 115 -8.84 -2.61 -2.27
N ALA A 116 -9.08 -2.46 -0.97
CA ALA A 116 -10.25 -2.98 -0.25
C ALA A 116 -11.39 -1.97 -0.23
N CYS A 117 -12.23 -1.93 -1.25
CA CYS A 117 -13.25 -0.90 -1.45
C CYS A 117 -14.27 -0.81 -0.32
N GLU A 118 -14.89 -1.92 0.09
CA GLU A 118 -15.90 -1.91 1.15
C GLU A 118 -15.33 -1.39 2.48
N PRO A 119 -14.17 -1.90 2.98
CA PRO A 119 -13.53 -1.32 4.15
C PRO A 119 -13.09 0.14 3.98
N LEU A 120 -12.68 0.54 2.77
CA LEU A 120 -12.31 1.93 2.48
C LEU A 120 -13.49 2.88 2.64
N VAL A 121 -14.66 2.50 2.13
CA VAL A 121 -15.90 3.28 2.27
C VAL A 121 -16.31 3.45 3.73
N GLU A 122 -16.30 2.36 4.52
CA GLU A 122 -16.59 2.40 5.96
C GLU A 122 -15.61 3.32 6.72
N TYR A 123 -14.34 3.20 6.39
CA TYR A 123 -13.25 4.00 6.94
C TYR A 123 -13.40 5.50 6.60
N ALA A 124 -13.65 5.82 5.33
CA ALA A 124 -13.84 7.20 4.87
C ALA A 124 -15.04 7.87 5.53
N ARG A 125 -16.14 7.14 5.70
CA ARG A 125 -17.33 7.62 6.41
C ARG A 125 -17.03 7.99 7.85
N GLY A 126 -16.25 7.15 8.56
CA GLY A 126 -15.80 7.43 9.93
C GLY A 126 -14.95 8.69 10.04
N LEU A 127 -14.06 8.93 9.07
CA LEU A 127 -13.24 10.13 9.00
C LEU A 127 -14.04 11.37 8.63
N TYR A 128 -14.93 11.29 7.64
CA TYR A 128 -15.81 12.37 7.24
C TYR A 128 -16.64 12.90 8.42
N ASN A 129 -17.16 12.01 9.26
CA ASN A 129 -17.93 12.40 10.44
C ASN A 129 -17.08 13.05 11.53
N ARG A 130 -15.79 12.68 11.63
CA ARG A 130 -14.87 13.18 12.66
C ARG A 130 -14.20 14.49 12.27
N TYR A 131 -13.74 14.60 11.02
CA TYR A 131 -12.98 15.74 10.50
C TYR A 131 -13.90 16.66 9.68
N ILE A 132 -14.68 17.47 10.39
CA ILE A 132 -15.76 18.28 9.77
C ILE A 132 -15.28 19.32 8.75
N ASN A 133 -14.01 19.70 8.81
CA ASN A 133 -13.39 20.68 7.90
C ASN A 133 -12.59 20.02 6.76
N VAL A 134 -12.59 18.68 6.68
CA VAL A 134 -11.87 17.94 5.65
C VAL A 134 -12.85 17.26 4.71
N ASN A 135 -12.74 17.53 3.42
CA ASN A 135 -13.46 16.77 2.41
C ASN A 135 -12.78 15.42 2.21
N VAL A 136 -13.53 14.32 2.22
CA VAL A 136 -12.97 12.96 2.10
C VAL A 136 -13.44 12.33 0.80
N TYR A 137 -12.49 11.96 -0.07
CA TYR A 137 -12.73 11.40 -1.39
C TYR A 137 -12.07 10.02 -1.52
N PRO A 138 -12.70 8.93 -1.06
CA PRO A 138 -12.12 7.62 -1.15
C PRO A 138 -12.00 7.13 -2.60
N VAL A 139 -10.83 6.64 -2.97
CA VAL A 139 -10.53 6.06 -4.28
C VAL A 139 -10.17 4.60 -4.11
N CYS A 140 -10.98 3.72 -4.69
CA CYS A 140 -10.67 2.31 -4.78
C CYS A 140 -9.93 2.02 -6.07
N THR A 141 -8.83 1.29 -5.99
CA THR A 141 -8.02 0.92 -7.16
C THR A 141 -7.48 -0.49 -7.00
N ASP A 142 -7.13 -1.13 -8.07
CA ASP A 142 -6.40 -2.41 -8.08
C ASP A 142 -4.90 -2.25 -8.36
N SER A 143 -4.46 -1.00 -8.62
CA SER A 143 -3.04 -0.68 -8.82
C SER A 143 -2.74 0.75 -8.38
N PHE A 144 -1.77 0.93 -7.49
CA PHE A 144 -1.30 2.27 -7.12
C PHE A 144 -0.51 2.94 -8.26
N THR A 145 0.14 2.17 -9.13
CA THR A 145 0.87 2.72 -10.29
C THR A 145 -0.05 3.29 -11.35
N ASN A 146 -1.30 2.81 -11.42
CA ASN A 146 -2.31 3.28 -12.35
C ASN A 146 -3.29 4.30 -11.75
N PHE A 147 -3.06 4.68 -10.49
CA PHE A 147 -3.89 5.67 -9.81
C PHE A 147 -3.91 6.99 -10.57
N ARG A 148 -5.09 7.59 -10.64
CA ARG A 148 -5.29 8.95 -11.15
C ARG A 148 -6.08 9.75 -10.14
N ILE A 149 -5.66 10.98 -9.90
CA ILE A 149 -6.46 11.91 -9.10
C ILE A 149 -7.77 12.14 -9.86
N PRO A 150 -8.95 11.95 -9.21
CA PRO A 150 -10.21 12.26 -9.85
C PRO A 150 -10.26 13.73 -10.30
N SER A 151 -10.78 13.97 -11.51
CA SER A 151 -10.83 15.31 -12.11
C SER A 151 -11.59 16.28 -11.22
N GLY A 152 -11.07 17.51 -11.08
CA GLY A 152 -11.67 18.56 -10.29
C GLY A 152 -11.39 18.51 -8.78
N LEU A 153 -10.66 17.51 -8.27
CA LEU A 153 -10.28 17.46 -6.86
C LEU A 153 -9.00 18.22 -6.53
N VAL A 154 -8.18 18.50 -7.53
CA VAL A 154 -6.93 19.25 -7.40
C VAL A 154 -6.85 20.23 -8.56
N SER A 155 -6.62 21.51 -8.29
CA SER A 155 -6.37 22.55 -9.30
C SER A 155 -5.10 23.34 -8.95
N ASP A 156 -5.17 24.15 -7.90
CA ASP A 156 -4.09 25.02 -7.44
C ASP A 156 -3.64 24.68 -6.02
N GLU A 157 -4.07 23.54 -5.50
CA GLU A 157 -3.75 23.10 -4.14
C GLU A 157 -2.39 22.43 -4.10
N ARG A 158 -1.68 22.59 -2.97
CA ARG A 158 -0.47 21.83 -2.69
C ARG A 158 -0.82 20.36 -2.43
N VAL A 159 -0.25 19.45 -3.20
CA VAL A 159 -0.46 18.01 -3.05
C VAL A 159 0.59 17.42 -2.12
N ILE A 160 0.13 16.71 -1.10
CA ILE A 160 0.95 15.93 -0.17
C ILE A 160 0.61 14.46 -0.40
N VAL A 161 1.57 13.68 -0.87
CA VAL A 161 1.41 12.24 -1.06
C VAL A 161 2.06 11.51 0.11
N PHE A 162 1.36 10.54 0.67
CA PHE A 162 1.91 9.64 1.68
C PHE A 162 1.86 8.19 1.19
N LEU A 163 3.05 7.61 1.02
CA LEU A 163 3.26 6.19 0.84
C LEU A 163 4.20 5.71 1.96
N GLY A 164 3.63 5.14 3.00
CA GLY A 164 4.38 4.64 4.14
C GLY A 164 4.99 3.26 3.89
N SER A 165 4.93 2.40 4.90
CA SER A 165 5.40 1.00 4.82
C SER A 165 4.80 0.21 3.64
N ASP A 166 3.73 0.69 3.03
CA ASP A 166 3.15 0.13 1.79
C ASP A 166 4.11 0.26 0.58
N LEU A 167 5.18 1.07 0.67
CA LEU A 167 6.28 1.06 -0.32
C LEU A 167 6.84 -0.35 -0.52
N GLY A 168 6.88 -1.17 0.53
CA GLY A 168 7.39 -2.53 0.47
C GLY A 168 6.62 -3.47 -0.46
N ILE A 169 5.44 -3.12 -0.97
CA ILE A 169 4.74 -3.92 -1.97
C ILE A 169 5.35 -3.80 -3.37
N PHE A 170 6.20 -2.81 -3.59
CA PHE A 170 6.86 -2.55 -4.85
C PHE A 170 8.28 -3.11 -4.85
N SER A 171 8.69 -3.74 -5.94
CA SER A 171 10.12 -3.88 -6.27
C SER A 171 10.76 -2.50 -6.46
N TYR A 172 12.09 -2.45 -6.50
CA TYR A 172 12.80 -1.18 -6.72
C TYR A 172 12.33 -0.48 -8.01
N ASP A 173 12.23 -1.22 -9.12
CA ASP A 173 11.84 -0.67 -10.43
C ASP A 173 10.38 -0.18 -10.45
N GLU A 174 9.48 -0.92 -9.80
CA GLU A 174 8.08 -0.51 -9.64
C GLU A 174 7.94 0.74 -8.77
N ALA A 175 8.70 0.82 -7.66
CA ALA A 175 8.73 2.00 -6.81
C ALA A 175 9.28 3.23 -7.55
N ALA A 176 10.35 3.07 -8.32
CA ALA A 176 10.91 4.14 -9.16
C ALA A 176 9.91 4.60 -10.23
N SER A 177 9.23 3.65 -10.88
CA SER A 177 8.17 3.96 -11.86
C SER A 177 6.98 4.69 -11.21
N PHE A 178 6.56 4.25 -10.03
CA PHE A 178 5.51 4.91 -9.26
C PHE A 178 5.88 6.35 -8.92
N LEU A 179 7.09 6.57 -8.37
CA LEU A 179 7.57 7.92 -8.02
C LEU A 179 7.70 8.82 -9.27
N ARG A 180 8.12 8.29 -10.39
CA ARG A 180 8.16 9.04 -11.66
C ARG A 180 6.78 9.47 -12.10
N GLY A 181 5.78 8.59 -12.00
CA GLY A 181 4.39 8.92 -12.31
C GLY A 181 3.76 9.97 -11.39
N LEU A 182 4.29 10.13 -10.17
CA LEU A 182 3.80 11.15 -9.23
C LEU A 182 4.29 12.57 -9.58
N ILE A 183 5.38 12.73 -10.30
CA ILE A 183 5.94 14.06 -10.66
C ILE A 183 4.90 14.91 -11.38
N GLU A 184 4.23 14.33 -12.37
CA GLU A 184 3.18 15.03 -13.14
C GLU A 184 1.90 15.23 -12.30
N THR A 185 1.65 14.31 -11.38
CA THR A 185 0.41 14.25 -10.60
C THR A 185 0.35 15.32 -9.51
N ILE A 186 1.49 15.62 -8.87
CA ILE A 186 1.50 16.49 -7.67
C ILE A 186 1.81 17.95 -7.96
N GLY A 187 2.24 18.28 -9.18
CA GLY A 187 2.52 19.65 -9.59
C GLY A 187 3.66 20.33 -8.82
N ASP A 188 3.78 21.63 -9.01
CA ASP A 188 4.83 22.42 -8.37
C ASP A 188 4.59 22.58 -6.87
N GLY A 189 5.67 22.47 -6.09
CA GLY A 189 5.62 22.61 -4.63
C GLY A 189 5.00 21.45 -3.86
N GLY A 190 4.50 20.43 -4.54
CA GLY A 190 4.02 19.20 -3.91
C GLY A 190 5.14 18.39 -3.26
N VAL A 191 4.81 17.54 -2.31
CA VAL A 191 5.77 16.70 -1.59
C VAL A 191 5.28 15.25 -1.49
N VAL A 192 6.24 14.32 -1.47
CA VAL A 192 6.00 12.91 -1.19
C VAL A 192 6.64 12.54 0.14
N LEU A 193 5.85 11.98 1.05
CA LEU A 193 6.34 11.32 2.25
C LEU A 193 6.46 9.83 1.95
N LEU A 194 7.68 9.33 1.94
CA LEU A 194 8.02 7.97 1.62
C LEU A 194 8.51 7.23 2.85
N GLY A 195 7.86 6.14 3.24
CA GLY A 195 8.26 5.30 4.38
C GLY A 195 8.81 3.96 3.92
N ALA A 196 9.94 3.51 4.49
CA ALA A 196 10.57 2.26 4.11
C ALA A 196 11.05 1.43 5.30
N ASP A 197 10.85 0.12 5.19
CA ASP A 197 11.47 -0.88 6.07
C ASP A 197 12.95 -1.03 5.68
N LEU A 198 13.84 -0.66 6.61
CA LEU A 198 15.30 -0.76 6.43
C LEU A 198 15.89 -2.01 7.08
N ARG A 199 15.08 -2.88 7.67
CA ARG A 199 15.57 -4.08 8.34
C ARG A 199 16.24 -5.01 7.34
N GLN A 200 17.41 -5.53 7.71
CA GLN A 200 18.17 -6.50 6.92
C GLN A 200 18.41 -7.80 7.71
N ASP A 201 18.00 -7.84 9.00
CA ASP A 201 18.15 -9.05 9.82
C ASP A 201 17.09 -10.10 9.48
N PRO A 202 17.49 -11.26 8.89
CA PRO A 202 16.53 -12.28 8.47
C PRO A 202 15.67 -12.84 9.61
N SER A 203 16.21 -12.90 10.83
CA SER A 203 15.49 -13.44 11.99
C SER A 203 14.34 -12.51 12.41
N SER A 204 14.60 -11.20 12.46
CA SER A 204 13.58 -10.19 12.78
C SER A 204 12.49 -10.16 11.73
N ILE A 205 12.87 -10.18 10.45
CA ILE A 205 11.94 -10.19 9.33
C ILE A 205 11.07 -11.45 9.36
N HIS A 206 11.72 -12.64 9.48
CA HIS A 206 11.00 -13.91 9.54
C HIS A 206 9.92 -13.93 10.62
N LYS A 207 10.21 -13.43 11.84
CA LYS A 207 9.24 -13.36 12.95
C LYS A 207 8.03 -12.48 12.63
N SER A 208 8.21 -11.41 11.87
CA SER A 208 7.11 -10.50 11.51
C SER A 208 6.09 -11.14 10.57
N TYR A 209 6.51 -12.10 9.74
CA TYR A 209 5.67 -12.77 8.74
C TYR A 209 5.27 -14.20 9.12
N ASN A 210 5.89 -14.77 10.18
CA ASN A 210 5.61 -16.10 10.71
C ASN A 210 5.35 -16.02 12.22
N ASP A 211 4.40 -15.18 12.61
CA ASP A 211 4.09 -14.92 14.01
C ASP A 211 3.53 -16.17 14.73
N LEU A 212 3.92 -16.36 16.00
CA LEU A 212 3.51 -17.50 16.81
C LEU A 212 1.99 -17.61 17.03
N ARG A 213 1.25 -16.51 16.89
CA ARG A 213 -0.21 -16.48 16.98
C ARG A 213 -0.90 -16.89 15.69
N GLY A 214 -0.13 -17.06 14.60
CA GLY A 214 -0.61 -17.44 13.28
C GLY A 214 -1.53 -16.41 12.64
N VAL A 215 -1.40 -15.12 12.97
CA VAL A 215 -2.23 -14.06 12.38
C VAL A 215 -1.84 -13.85 10.91
N ALA A 216 -0.53 -13.80 10.62
CA ALA A 216 -0.03 -13.69 9.26
C ALA A 216 -0.44 -14.89 8.40
N ALA A 217 -0.42 -16.11 8.96
CA ALA A 217 -0.90 -17.30 8.26
C ALA A 217 -2.40 -17.20 7.91
N ARG A 218 -3.24 -16.76 8.86
CA ARG A 218 -4.68 -16.56 8.59
C ARG A 218 -4.93 -15.47 7.55
N PHE A 219 -4.14 -14.39 7.58
CA PHE A 219 -4.20 -13.34 6.58
C PHE A 219 -3.90 -13.89 5.18
N ASN A 220 -2.82 -14.66 5.05
CA ASN A 220 -2.42 -15.25 3.78
C ASN A 220 -3.45 -16.27 3.27
N LEU A 221 -3.93 -17.18 4.12
CA LEU A 221 -4.94 -18.19 3.76
C LEU A 221 -6.29 -17.56 3.35
N ASN A 222 -6.62 -16.38 3.86
CA ASN A 222 -7.87 -15.71 3.54
C ASN A 222 -8.01 -15.40 2.04
N ILE A 223 -6.89 -15.25 1.30
CA ILE A 223 -6.91 -14.97 -0.15
C ILE A 223 -7.69 -16.06 -0.90
N LEU A 224 -7.55 -17.33 -0.51
CA LEU A 224 -8.26 -18.45 -1.14
C LEU A 224 -9.77 -18.34 -0.93
N SER A 225 -10.19 -18.01 0.29
CA SER A 225 -11.60 -17.80 0.60
C SER A 225 -12.17 -16.58 -0.15
N HIS A 226 -11.37 -15.54 -0.34
CA HIS A 226 -11.77 -14.37 -1.12
C HIS A 226 -11.93 -14.72 -2.60
N VAL A 227 -10.96 -15.40 -3.20
CA VAL A 227 -11.02 -15.88 -4.58
C VAL A 227 -12.24 -16.76 -4.80
N ASN A 228 -12.52 -17.71 -3.88
CA ASN A 228 -13.71 -18.55 -3.97
C ASN A 228 -15.00 -17.73 -4.03
N ARG A 229 -15.15 -16.73 -3.13
CA ARG A 229 -16.35 -15.88 -3.11
C ARG A 229 -16.53 -15.05 -4.37
N MET A 230 -15.41 -14.57 -4.94
CA MET A 230 -15.44 -13.71 -6.12
C MET A 230 -15.72 -14.49 -7.41
N THR A 231 -15.17 -15.70 -7.55
CA THR A 231 -15.07 -16.38 -8.83
C THR A 231 -15.83 -17.71 -8.88
N GLY A 232 -16.38 -18.17 -7.74
CA GLY A 232 -16.95 -19.50 -7.63
C GLY A 232 -15.92 -20.65 -7.62
N ALA A 233 -14.63 -20.31 -7.38
CA ALA A 233 -13.59 -21.32 -7.26
C ALA A 233 -13.80 -22.22 -6.02
N ASN A 234 -13.14 -23.37 -5.99
CA ASN A 234 -13.28 -24.37 -4.95
C ASN A 234 -11.99 -24.66 -4.17
N PHE A 235 -11.16 -23.65 -3.95
CA PHE A 235 -10.02 -23.79 -3.04
C PHE A 235 -10.50 -24.22 -1.65
N ASP A 236 -9.83 -25.22 -1.06
CA ASP A 236 -10.01 -25.62 0.33
C ASP A 236 -8.84 -25.06 1.15
N PRO A 237 -9.01 -23.98 1.94
CA PRO A 237 -7.92 -23.39 2.69
C PRO A 237 -7.22 -24.33 3.67
N GLU A 238 -7.89 -25.39 4.15
CA GLU A 238 -7.29 -26.37 5.05
C GLU A 238 -6.26 -27.28 4.36
N LYS A 239 -6.29 -27.33 3.03
CA LYS A 239 -5.33 -28.05 2.19
C LYS A 239 -4.11 -27.19 1.80
N PHE A 240 -3.90 -26.08 2.47
CA PHE A 240 -2.74 -25.21 2.22
C PHE A 240 -2.02 -24.85 3.52
N ARG A 241 -0.73 -24.60 3.40
CA ARG A 241 0.14 -24.12 4.48
C ARG A 241 0.74 -22.79 4.09
N HIS A 242 0.64 -21.84 4.98
CA HIS A 242 1.36 -20.57 4.87
C HIS A 242 2.87 -20.79 4.93
N ARG A 243 3.60 -20.10 4.05
CA ARG A 243 5.05 -19.96 4.06
C ARG A 243 5.39 -18.49 3.83
N ALA A 244 6.34 -17.98 4.58
CA ALA A 244 6.96 -16.68 4.33
C ALA A 244 8.46 -16.82 4.48
N THR A 245 9.20 -16.53 3.42
CA THR A 245 10.66 -16.72 3.35
C THR A 245 11.31 -15.40 2.93
N TYR A 246 12.32 -14.97 3.68
CA TYR A 246 13.11 -13.79 3.32
C TYR A 246 14.30 -14.21 2.45
N ASP A 247 14.35 -13.67 1.23
CA ASP A 247 15.49 -13.78 0.33
C ASP A 247 16.40 -12.56 0.55
N VAL A 248 17.57 -12.81 1.14
CA VAL A 248 18.56 -11.78 1.47
C VAL A 248 19.13 -11.10 0.22
N LYS A 249 19.26 -11.84 -0.90
CA LYS A 249 19.83 -11.29 -2.14
C LYS A 249 18.85 -10.34 -2.84
N LEU A 250 17.56 -10.70 -2.81
CA LEU A 250 16.49 -9.89 -3.39
C LEU A 250 15.90 -8.90 -2.38
N GLN A 251 16.35 -8.94 -1.12
CA GLN A 251 15.81 -8.14 -0.02
C GLN A 251 14.27 -8.22 0.05
N ARG A 252 13.73 -9.43 -0.11
CA ARG A 252 12.31 -9.67 -0.33
C ARG A 252 11.79 -10.79 0.55
N VAL A 253 10.67 -10.54 1.22
CA VAL A 253 9.85 -11.59 1.80
C VAL A 253 8.88 -12.08 0.74
N GLU A 254 9.00 -13.34 0.34
CA GLU A 254 8.01 -14.01 -0.47
C GLU A 254 7.01 -14.72 0.44
N MET A 255 5.74 -14.33 0.35
CA MET A 255 4.63 -15.04 0.99
C MET A 255 4.00 -15.99 -0.02
N SER A 256 3.76 -17.21 0.40
CA SER A 256 3.14 -18.24 -0.44
C SER A 256 2.22 -19.17 0.35
N LEU A 257 1.40 -19.92 -0.38
CA LEU A 257 0.57 -20.99 0.13
C LEU A 257 0.99 -22.29 -0.55
N ALA A 258 1.54 -23.23 0.21
CA ALA A 258 1.95 -24.53 -0.31
C ALA A 258 0.81 -25.55 -0.18
N SER A 259 0.49 -26.24 -1.27
CA SER A 259 -0.49 -27.34 -1.25
C SER A 259 -0.02 -28.50 -0.40
N VAL A 260 -0.84 -29.04 0.49
CA VAL A 260 -0.45 -30.16 1.36
C VAL A 260 -0.49 -31.54 0.64
N ALA A 261 -1.18 -31.60 -0.50
CA ALA A 261 -1.31 -32.79 -1.32
C ALA A 261 -1.50 -32.40 -2.79
N LYS A 262 -1.38 -33.35 -3.69
CA LYS A 262 -1.81 -33.17 -5.07
C LYS A 262 -3.32 -32.96 -5.09
N GLN A 263 -3.79 -31.88 -5.73
CA GLN A 263 -5.21 -31.54 -5.85
C GLN A 263 -5.51 -30.79 -7.14
N VAL A 264 -6.79 -30.77 -7.49
CA VAL A 264 -7.30 -30.00 -8.63
C VAL A 264 -8.26 -28.96 -8.10
N VAL A 265 -8.09 -27.72 -8.55
CA VAL A 265 -8.95 -26.59 -8.22
C VAL A 265 -9.61 -26.09 -9.48
N SER A 266 -10.93 -25.91 -9.44
CA SER A 266 -11.71 -25.34 -10.54
C SER A 266 -11.88 -23.85 -10.32
N ILE A 267 -11.64 -23.04 -11.37
CA ILE A 267 -11.83 -21.60 -11.36
C ILE A 267 -12.18 -21.07 -12.76
N GLY A 268 -13.32 -20.39 -12.88
CA GLY A 268 -13.77 -19.83 -14.16
C GLY A 268 -13.95 -20.86 -15.27
N GLY A 269 -14.31 -22.12 -14.94
CA GLY A 269 -14.44 -23.22 -15.88
C GLY A 269 -13.13 -23.94 -16.24
N GLU A 270 -12.01 -23.51 -15.68
CA GLU A 270 -10.67 -24.08 -15.88
C GLU A 270 -10.27 -24.97 -14.70
N GLU A 271 -9.48 -26.01 -14.96
CA GLU A 271 -8.91 -26.89 -13.93
C GLU A 271 -7.42 -26.60 -13.73
N ILE A 272 -7.05 -26.22 -12.50
CA ILE A 272 -5.68 -25.97 -12.10
C ILE A 272 -5.18 -27.13 -11.25
N VAL A 273 -4.19 -27.85 -11.75
CA VAL A 273 -3.50 -28.91 -11.01
C VAL A 273 -2.45 -28.28 -10.11
N LEU A 274 -2.48 -28.66 -8.83
CA LEU A 274 -1.50 -28.30 -7.83
C LEU A 274 -0.80 -29.59 -7.36
N GLU A 275 0.50 -29.63 -7.46
CA GLU A 275 1.27 -30.75 -6.90
C GLU A 275 1.48 -30.56 -5.39
N LYS A 276 1.81 -31.66 -4.69
CA LYS A 276 2.16 -31.56 -3.27
C LYS A 276 3.36 -30.64 -3.08
N ASP A 277 3.29 -29.77 -2.07
CA ASP A 277 4.27 -28.75 -1.72
C ASP A 277 4.50 -27.65 -2.79
N GLU A 278 3.72 -27.66 -3.90
CA GLU A 278 3.76 -26.60 -4.90
C GLU A 278 3.26 -25.29 -4.28
N PRO A 279 4.06 -24.19 -4.38
CA PRO A 279 3.64 -22.90 -3.85
C PRO A 279 2.75 -22.14 -4.82
N ILE A 280 1.80 -21.40 -4.28
CA ILE A 280 1.13 -20.28 -4.93
C ILE A 280 1.65 -19.03 -4.22
N VAL A 281 2.44 -18.20 -4.88
CA VAL A 281 2.93 -16.92 -4.34
C VAL A 281 1.76 -15.95 -4.22
N THR A 282 1.60 -15.32 -3.07
CA THR A 282 0.48 -14.43 -2.75
C THR A 282 0.90 -12.98 -2.57
N ALA A 283 2.15 -12.74 -2.17
CA ALA A 283 2.71 -11.41 -2.05
C ALA A 283 4.24 -11.45 -2.01
N ASP A 284 4.84 -10.37 -2.48
CA ASP A 284 6.22 -10.01 -2.24
C ASP A 284 6.26 -8.72 -1.41
N TYR A 285 7.13 -8.67 -0.37
CA TYR A 285 7.36 -7.48 0.42
C TYR A 285 8.86 -7.18 0.48
N TYR A 286 9.24 -6.01 0.01
CA TYR A 286 10.64 -5.59 -0.11
C TYR A 286 11.09 -4.77 1.10
N THR A 287 12.34 -4.97 1.48
CA THR A 287 13.09 -4.06 2.36
C THR A 287 14.08 -3.28 1.53
N PHE A 288 14.50 -2.12 2.02
CA PHE A 288 15.39 -1.23 1.29
C PHE A 288 16.64 -0.93 2.11
N THR A 289 17.74 -0.66 1.45
CA THR A 289 18.94 -0.06 2.06
C THR A 289 18.87 1.47 1.98
N ASP A 290 19.67 2.15 2.78
CA ASP A 290 19.80 3.61 2.69
C ASP A 290 20.24 4.09 1.31
N ASN A 291 21.16 3.35 0.68
CA ASN A 291 21.62 3.67 -0.67
C ASN A 291 20.50 3.52 -1.71
N GLU A 292 19.69 2.47 -1.60
CA GLU A 292 18.54 2.28 -2.49
C GLU A 292 17.49 3.37 -2.28
N MET A 293 17.21 3.77 -1.03
CA MET A 293 16.30 4.87 -0.76
C MET A 293 16.78 6.20 -1.34
N THR A 294 18.11 6.46 -1.30
CA THR A 294 18.70 7.65 -1.91
C THR A 294 18.57 7.62 -3.43
N ARG A 295 18.88 6.49 -4.06
CA ARG A 295 18.74 6.33 -5.52
C ARG A 295 17.29 6.36 -5.96
N LEU A 296 16.40 5.73 -5.21
CA LEU A 296 14.97 5.69 -5.47
C LEU A 296 14.33 7.09 -5.52
N ALA A 297 14.86 8.04 -4.75
CA ALA A 297 14.47 9.44 -4.85
C ALA A 297 15.10 10.13 -6.08
N SER A 298 16.43 10.06 -6.21
CA SER A 298 17.18 10.85 -7.20
C SER A 298 16.94 10.41 -8.65
N GLU A 299 16.84 9.12 -8.93
CA GLU A 299 16.67 8.60 -10.30
C GLU A 299 15.35 9.04 -10.97
N PRO A 300 14.20 9.07 -10.29
CA PRO A 300 12.97 9.63 -10.84
C PRO A 300 12.92 11.16 -10.93
N GLY A 301 13.85 11.90 -10.33
CA GLY A 301 13.88 13.36 -10.36
C GLY A 301 13.35 14.03 -9.10
N TRP A 302 13.55 13.41 -7.93
CA TRP A 302 13.19 13.97 -6.63
C TRP A 302 14.43 14.39 -5.84
N ASP A 303 14.31 15.47 -5.07
CA ASP A 303 15.26 15.85 -4.04
C ASP A 303 14.79 15.37 -2.67
N ILE A 304 15.69 14.77 -1.90
CA ILE A 304 15.42 14.40 -0.50
C ILE A 304 15.63 15.64 0.36
N ILE A 305 14.54 16.22 0.90
CA ILE A 305 14.61 17.38 1.76
C ILE A 305 14.87 16.98 3.21
N HIS A 306 14.25 15.91 3.67
CA HIS A 306 14.43 15.38 5.01
C HIS A 306 14.44 13.85 5.02
N THR A 307 15.24 13.29 5.92
CA THR A 307 15.20 11.86 6.27
C THR A 307 15.15 11.76 7.79
N TRP A 308 14.16 11.02 8.30
CA TRP A 308 14.06 10.66 9.71
C TRP A 308 14.07 9.15 9.86
N LYS A 309 14.79 8.67 10.86
CA LYS A 309 14.87 7.24 11.19
C LYS A 309 14.52 7.00 12.64
N ASP A 310 14.16 5.77 12.97
CA ASP A 310 14.11 5.34 14.36
C ASP A 310 15.54 5.15 14.94
N SER A 311 15.64 5.06 16.25
CA SER A 311 16.93 4.97 16.96
C SER A 311 17.76 3.71 16.65
N LYS A 312 17.20 2.75 15.91
CA LYS A 312 17.84 1.50 15.51
C LYS A 312 17.97 1.35 14.01
N ASP A 313 17.73 2.41 13.24
CA ASP A 313 17.78 2.41 11.77
C ASP A 313 16.95 1.31 11.11
N ARG A 314 15.79 0.95 11.71
CA ARG A 314 14.91 -0.10 11.18
C ARG A 314 13.89 0.41 10.19
N PHE A 315 13.60 1.70 10.24
CA PHE A 315 12.60 2.34 9.39
C PHE A 315 13.00 3.78 9.13
N CYS A 316 12.78 4.27 7.92
CA CYS A 316 12.91 5.68 7.59
C CYS A 316 11.61 6.28 7.05
N VAL A 317 11.48 7.59 7.25
CA VAL A 317 10.54 8.44 6.53
C VAL A 317 11.34 9.53 5.84
N GLN A 318 11.22 9.62 4.53
CA GLN A 318 11.81 10.66 3.71
C GLN A 318 10.73 11.64 3.23
N VAL A 319 11.08 12.91 3.13
CA VAL A 319 10.30 13.92 2.44
C VAL A 319 11.01 14.24 1.14
N LEU A 320 10.30 13.99 0.04
CA LEU A 320 10.78 14.24 -1.30
C LEU A 320 10.05 15.44 -1.89
N GLN A 321 10.78 16.29 -2.61
CA GLN A 321 10.23 17.37 -3.41
C GLN A 321 10.75 17.24 -4.83
N ARG A 322 9.95 17.68 -5.80
CA ARG A 322 10.33 17.66 -7.22
C ARG A 322 11.61 18.47 -7.43
N ASN A 323 12.54 17.92 -8.22
CA ASN A 323 13.73 18.62 -8.67
C ASN A 323 13.44 19.33 -9.99
N ASP A 324 13.24 20.64 -9.96
CA ASP A 324 12.89 21.43 -11.15
C ASP A 324 14.10 21.63 -12.10
N ASP A 325 15.33 21.48 -11.62
CA ASP A 325 16.54 21.63 -12.45
C ASP A 325 16.71 20.48 -13.46
N ASN A 326 16.20 19.26 -13.16
CA ASN A 326 16.30 18.10 -14.03
C ASN A 326 15.27 18.12 -15.19
N LEU A 327 14.19 18.89 -15.10
CA LEU A 327 13.18 18.97 -16.15
C LEU A 327 13.66 19.81 -17.36
N MET A 328 14.50 20.80 -17.14
CA MET A 328 15.07 21.59 -18.24
C MET A 328 16.02 20.79 -19.14
N THR A 329 16.42 19.60 -18.74
CA THR A 329 17.31 18.72 -19.54
C THR A 329 16.57 17.69 -20.37
N LEU A 330 15.34 17.33 -20.03
CA LEU A 330 14.52 16.37 -20.79
C LEU A 330 13.86 17.00 -22.02
N ASP A 331 13.51 18.30 -21.98
CA ASP A 331 12.91 19.03 -23.12
C ASP A 331 13.94 19.42 -24.20
N LYS A 332 15.20 19.06 -24.08
CA LYS A 332 16.26 19.40 -25.06
C LYS A 332 16.65 18.24 -25.98
N HIS A 333 15.94 17.12 -25.92
CA HIS A 333 16.25 15.92 -26.73
C HIS A 333 15.06 15.41 -27.56
N ASP A 334 14.06 16.25 -27.84
CA ASP A 334 13.05 16.03 -28.90
C ASP A 334 13.32 16.91 -30.14
#